data_d9df1c29318732365f9ba453931fc262
#
_entry.id   d9df1c29318732365f9ba453931fc262
#
_cell.length_a   1.000
_cell.length_b   1.000
_cell.length_c   1.000
_cell.angle_alpha   90.00
_cell.angle_beta   90.00
_cell.angle_gamma   90.00
#
_symmetry.space_group_name_H-M   'P 1'
#
loop_
_entity.id
_entity.type
_entity.pdbx_description
1 polymer ?
#
loop_
_entity_poly.entity_id
_entity_poly.type
_entity_poly.pdbx_seq_one_letter_code
_entity_poly.pdbx_strand_id
1 'polypeptide(L)'
;MSKLLLLSNSTMPGTPFFAWPKPHVANFLSQIEGNGLFIPYAAVTLSFDEYAEIVTKAFAELGKKMSSIHMWADKRKAVEEAAFIAVGGGNSFALLSRMYENNLIEKVRERVQAGVPYLGWSAGANLACPTIMTTNDMPVVQPPSLKALNLVPFQINPHYHELKFEGQGGETRRERLEEFLVLNPEKRVMGLPEGMLLHRDASKLMLKGTGVAKLYEAHAPLQELQAGTDLSYLL
;
A
#
# COMPACT_ATOMS: atom_id res chain seq x y z
N MET A 1 15.99 -9.78 3.12
CA MET A 1 15.96 -8.58 2.25
C MET A 1 14.51 -8.36 1.82
N SER A 2 13.95 -7.17 2.05
CA SER A 2 12.53 -6.93 1.79
C SER A 2 12.20 -6.86 0.30
N LYS A 3 11.09 -7.50 -0.09
CA LYS A 3 10.52 -7.44 -1.44
C LYS A 3 9.12 -6.82 -1.33
N LEU A 4 8.93 -5.65 -1.92
CA LEU A 4 7.67 -4.90 -1.81
C LEU A 4 7.15 -4.50 -3.19
N LEU A 5 5.83 -4.57 -3.36
CA LEU A 5 5.11 -3.97 -4.47
C LEU A 5 3.98 -3.10 -3.91
N LEU A 6 4.14 -1.77 -3.97
CA LEU A 6 3.24 -0.81 -3.34
C LEU A 6 2.52 -0.02 -4.44
N LEU A 7 1.24 -0.32 -4.64
CA LEU A 7 0.43 0.25 -5.71
C LEU A 7 -0.42 1.41 -5.17
N SER A 8 -0.57 2.46 -5.95
CA SER A 8 -1.48 3.55 -5.62
C SER A 8 -2.93 3.05 -5.54
N ASN A 9 -3.36 2.25 -6.51
CA ASN A 9 -4.72 1.74 -6.62
C ASN A 9 -4.73 0.32 -7.19
N SER A 10 -5.87 -0.37 -7.10
CA SER A 10 -6.07 -1.69 -7.70
C SER A 10 -6.70 -1.62 -9.10
N THR A 11 -7.48 -0.57 -9.39
CA THR A 11 -8.36 -0.53 -10.56
C THR A 11 -8.38 0.87 -11.14
N MET A 12 -8.20 0.98 -12.47
CA MET A 12 -8.39 2.23 -13.19
C MET A 12 -9.87 2.41 -13.59
N PRO A 13 -10.37 3.64 -13.70
CA PRO A 13 -11.73 3.88 -14.15
C PRO A 13 -12.05 3.16 -15.45
N GLY A 14 -13.19 2.47 -15.51
CA GLY A 14 -13.65 1.74 -16.71
C GLY A 14 -12.92 0.43 -17.00
N THR A 15 -12.02 -0.03 -16.12
CA THR A 15 -11.30 -1.30 -16.29
C THR A 15 -11.71 -2.34 -15.25
N PRO A 16 -11.55 -3.65 -15.55
CA PRO A 16 -11.75 -4.70 -14.56
C PRO A 16 -10.82 -4.53 -13.35
N PHE A 17 -11.25 -5.08 -12.20
CA PHE A 17 -10.42 -5.14 -11.01
C PHE A 17 -9.05 -5.74 -11.31
N PHE A 18 -8.00 -5.09 -10.85
CA PHE A 18 -6.62 -5.52 -10.96
C PHE A 18 -6.04 -5.63 -12.39
N ALA A 19 -6.73 -5.07 -13.41
CA ALA A 19 -6.29 -5.19 -14.80
C ALA A 19 -4.95 -4.49 -15.06
N TRP A 20 -4.78 -3.24 -14.62
CA TRP A 20 -3.56 -2.48 -14.88
C TRP A 20 -2.33 -3.03 -14.14
N PRO A 21 -2.39 -3.44 -12.84
CA PRO A 21 -1.21 -3.91 -12.13
C PRO A 21 -0.87 -5.37 -12.44
N LYS A 22 -1.73 -6.11 -13.14
CA LYS A 22 -1.58 -7.54 -13.42
C LYS A 22 -0.19 -7.93 -13.96
N PRO A 23 0.39 -7.25 -14.96
CA PRO A 23 1.73 -7.60 -15.45
C PRO A 23 2.83 -7.40 -14.39
N HIS A 24 2.71 -6.34 -13.59
CA HIS A 24 3.67 -6.04 -12.52
C HIS A 24 3.60 -7.07 -11.40
N VAL A 25 2.39 -7.48 -11.01
CA VAL A 25 2.16 -8.50 -9.98
C VAL A 25 2.62 -9.88 -10.46
N ALA A 26 2.32 -10.24 -11.72
CA ALA A 26 2.80 -11.47 -12.33
C ALA A 26 4.32 -11.58 -12.28
N ASN A 27 5.03 -10.53 -12.68
CA ASN A 27 6.48 -10.47 -12.62
C ASN A 27 7.01 -10.52 -11.18
N PHE A 28 6.40 -9.78 -10.26
CA PHE A 28 6.79 -9.72 -8.85
C PHE A 28 6.68 -11.07 -8.15
N LEU A 29 5.65 -11.84 -8.49
CA LEU A 29 5.39 -13.16 -7.89
C LEU A 29 5.89 -14.33 -8.75
N SER A 30 6.59 -14.08 -9.87
CA SER A 30 6.96 -15.12 -10.86
C SER A 30 7.72 -16.31 -10.26
N GLN A 31 8.62 -16.03 -9.31
CA GLN A 31 9.46 -17.04 -8.64
C GLN A 31 8.92 -17.47 -7.26
N ILE A 32 7.74 -17.01 -6.89
CA ILE A 32 7.17 -17.33 -5.58
C ILE A 32 6.26 -18.55 -5.71
N GLU A 33 6.63 -19.61 -5.05
CA GLU A 33 5.82 -20.83 -4.90
C GLU A 33 5.06 -20.83 -3.58
N GLY A 34 3.92 -21.53 -3.53
CA GLY A 34 3.09 -21.63 -2.33
C GLY A 34 1.89 -20.69 -2.32
N ASN A 35 1.19 -20.69 -1.18
CA ASN A 35 -0.06 -19.97 -1.02
C ASN A 35 0.18 -18.56 -0.49
N GLY A 36 -0.46 -17.58 -1.12
CA GLY A 36 -0.52 -16.21 -0.62
C GLY A 36 -1.55 -16.05 0.50
N LEU A 37 -1.32 -15.07 1.34
CA LEU A 37 -2.26 -14.62 2.36
C LEU A 37 -2.83 -13.27 1.97
N PHE A 38 -4.15 -13.17 1.89
CA PHE A 38 -4.86 -11.91 1.69
C PHE A 38 -5.37 -11.34 3.01
N ILE A 39 -5.14 -10.05 3.25
CA ILE A 39 -5.63 -9.30 4.41
C ILE A 39 -6.68 -8.29 3.93
N PRO A 40 -8.00 -8.56 4.12
CA PRO A 40 -9.11 -7.72 3.63
C PRO A 40 -9.48 -6.59 4.60
N TYR A 41 -8.73 -6.32 5.65
CA TYR A 41 -9.12 -5.54 6.82
C TYR A 41 -9.41 -4.06 6.56
N ALA A 42 -9.06 -3.55 5.38
CA ALA A 42 -9.46 -2.20 4.95
C ALA A 42 -10.93 -2.11 4.49
N ALA A 43 -11.58 -3.25 4.20
CA ALA A 43 -12.98 -3.27 3.79
C ALA A 43 -13.91 -2.83 4.94
N VAL A 44 -14.86 -1.92 4.64
CA VAL A 44 -15.86 -1.42 5.58
C VAL A 44 -17.27 -1.70 5.07
N THR A 45 -17.55 -1.34 3.83
CA THR A 45 -18.87 -1.51 3.20
C THR A 45 -19.01 -2.82 2.44
N LEU A 46 -17.90 -3.44 2.08
CA LEU A 46 -17.80 -4.76 1.46
C LEU A 46 -17.48 -5.80 2.54
N SER A 47 -18.09 -6.97 2.51
CA SER A 47 -17.74 -8.06 3.43
C SER A 47 -16.35 -8.62 3.12
N PHE A 48 -15.73 -9.27 4.10
CA PHE A 48 -14.42 -9.90 3.89
C PHE A 48 -14.50 -11.07 2.90
N ASP A 49 -15.62 -11.81 2.91
CA ASP A 49 -15.84 -12.93 1.98
C ASP A 49 -15.93 -12.45 0.53
N GLU A 50 -16.77 -11.43 0.25
CA GLU A 50 -16.88 -10.83 -1.08
C GLU A 50 -15.55 -10.28 -1.57
N TYR A 51 -14.81 -9.59 -0.69
CA TYR A 51 -13.51 -9.03 -1.07
C TYR A 51 -12.48 -10.15 -1.33
N ALA A 52 -12.48 -11.19 -0.51
CA ALA A 52 -11.60 -12.34 -0.69
C ALA A 52 -11.91 -13.08 -2.00
N GLU A 53 -13.18 -13.23 -2.37
CA GLU A 53 -13.57 -13.84 -3.65
C GLU A 53 -13.02 -13.05 -4.85
N ILE A 54 -13.23 -11.73 -4.87
CA ILE A 54 -12.73 -10.84 -5.94
C ILE A 54 -11.21 -10.96 -6.08
N VAL A 55 -10.48 -10.89 -4.95
CA VAL A 55 -9.01 -10.95 -4.96
C VAL A 55 -8.51 -12.34 -5.34
N THR A 56 -9.09 -13.39 -4.79
CA THR A 56 -8.71 -14.78 -5.10
C THR A 56 -8.89 -15.08 -6.59
N LYS A 57 -9.97 -14.60 -7.19
CA LYS A 57 -10.21 -14.74 -8.63
C LYS A 57 -9.14 -14.03 -9.46
N ALA A 58 -8.79 -12.79 -9.10
CA ALA A 58 -7.75 -12.03 -9.80
C ALA A 58 -6.37 -12.70 -9.70
N PHE A 59 -6.03 -13.26 -8.54
CA PHE A 59 -4.75 -13.97 -8.35
C PHE A 59 -4.74 -15.37 -8.99
N ALA A 60 -5.87 -16.04 -9.06
CA ALA A 60 -6.00 -17.30 -9.80
C ALA A 60 -5.66 -17.14 -11.30
N GLU A 61 -6.02 -16.01 -11.90
CA GLU A 61 -5.65 -15.65 -13.27
C GLU A 61 -4.12 -15.46 -13.46
N LEU A 62 -3.38 -15.27 -12.36
CA LEU A 62 -1.92 -15.22 -12.31
C LEU A 62 -1.30 -16.58 -11.94
N GLY A 63 -2.10 -17.63 -11.82
CA GLY A 63 -1.66 -18.95 -11.37
C GLY A 63 -1.29 -19.00 -9.88
N LYS A 64 -1.75 -18.04 -9.06
CA LYS A 64 -1.45 -17.96 -7.63
C LYS A 64 -2.66 -18.35 -6.80
N LYS A 65 -2.43 -19.22 -5.82
CA LYS A 65 -3.43 -19.58 -4.81
C LYS A 65 -3.36 -18.59 -3.65
N MET A 66 -4.53 -18.25 -3.10
CA MET A 66 -4.63 -17.35 -1.95
C MET A 66 -5.61 -17.90 -0.92
N SER A 67 -5.33 -17.62 0.36
CA SER A 67 -6.28 -17.75 1.46
C SER A 67 -6.47 -16.37 2.11
N SER A 68 -7.66 -16.11 2.63
CA SER A 68 -7.93 -14.86 3.33
C SER A 68 -7.79 -15.04 4.84
N ILE A 69 -7.11 -14.09 5.48
CA ILE A 69 -6.74 -14.18 6.91
C ILE A 69 -7.94 -14.31 7.84
N HIS A 70 -9.11 -13.74 7.47
CA HIS A 70 -10.31 -13.80 8.31
C HIS A 70 -10.87 -15.22 8.45
N MET A 71 -10.54 -16.13 7.53
CA MET A 71 -10.94 -17.54 7.56
C MET A 71 -10.04 -18.39 8.47
N TRP A 72 -8.93 -17.87 8.98
CA TRP A 72 -8.02 -18.61 9.84
C TRP A 72 -8.38 -18.42 11.31
N ALA A 73 -8.45 -19.53 12.07
CA ALA A 73 -8.62 -19.46 13.51
C ALA A 73 -7.41 -18.79 14.19
N ASP A 74 -6.19 -19.18 13.77
CA ASP A 74 -4.94 -18.52 14.19
C ASP A 74 -4.39 -17.67 13.05
N LYS A 75 -4.59 -16.35 13.17
CA LYS A 75 -4.18 -15.36 12.17
C LYS A 75 -2.67 -15.16 12.13
N ARG A 76 -1.99 -15.34 13.26
CA ARG A 76 -0.52 -15.24 13.32
C ARG A 76 0.13 -16.41 12.60
N LYS A 77 -0.42 -17.61 12.77
CA LYS A 77 -0.01 -18.79 12.00
C LYS A 77 -0.25 -18.61 10.50
N ALA A 78 -1.37 -18.01 10.10
CA ALA A 78 -1.61 -17.68 8.70
C ALA A 78 -0.51 -16.80 8.10
N VAL A 79 -0.04 -15.79 8.86
CA VAL A 79 1.09 -14.93 8.44
C VAL A 79 2.41 -15.71 8.40
N GLU A 80 2.63 -16.65 9.32
CA GLU A 80 3.82 -17.52 9.33
C GLU A 80 3.92 -18.43 8.11
N GLU A 81 2.81 -19.01 7.69
CA GLU A 81 2.74 -19.97 6.58
C GLU A 81 2.66 -19.30 5.20
N ALA A 82 2.44 -18.00 5.15
CA ALA A 82 2.27 -17.27 3.89
C ALA A 82 3.55 -17.28 3.05
N ALA A 83 3.43 -17.67 1.78
CA ALA A 83 4.49 -17.52 0.78
C ALA A 83 4.65 -16.07 0.30
N PHE A 84 3.58 -15.31 0.31
CA PHE A 84 3.55 -13.85 0.12
C PHE A 84 2.32 -13.27 0.82
N ILE A 85 2.35 -11.99 1.14
CA ILE A 85 1.27 -11.27 1.83
C ILE A 85 0.73 -10.18 0.93
N ALA A 86 -0.59 -10.19 0.71
CA ALA A 86 -1.30 -9.15 -0.03
C ALA A 86 -2.25 -8.39 0.91
N VAL A 87 -2.18 -7.07 0.94
CA VAL A 87 -3.01 -6.20 1.78
C VAL A 87 -3.88 -5.31 0.92
N GLY A 88 -5.20 -5.44 1.11
CA GLY A 88 -6.21 -4.75 0.33
C GLY A 88 -6.32 -3.27 0.60
N GLY A 89 -6.88 -2.56 -0.37
CA GLY A 89 -7.34 -1.17 -0.22
C GLY A 89 -8.69 -1.07 0.48
N GLY A 90 -9.07 0.14 0.81
CA GLY A 90 -10.26 0.53 1.57
C GLY A 90 -9.88 1.58 2.61
N ASN A 91 -10.43 1.53 3.80
CA ASN A 91 -10.16 2.52 4.84
C ASN A 91 -8.91 2.16 5.67
N SER A 92 -7.91 3.05 5.68
CA SER A 92 -6.62 2.84 6.37
C SER A 92 -6.75 2.76 7.89
N PHE A 93 -7.70 3.50 8.49
CA PHE A 93 -7.94 3.45 9.94
C PHE A 93 -8.56 2.12 10.37
N ALA A 94 -9.56 1.62 9.60
CA ALA A 94 -10.15 0.32 9.84
C ALA A 94 -9.12 -0.81 9.67
N LEU A 95 -8.29 -0.73 8.62
CA LEU A 95 -7.19 -1.66 8.39
C LEU A 95 -6.24 -1.69 9.59
N LEU A 96 -5.74 -0.54 10.00
CA LEU A 96 -4.76 -0.44 11.07
C LEU A 96 -5.31 -0.90 12.42
N SER A 97 -6.57 -0.53 12.76
CA SER A 97 -7.24 -0.98 13.98
C SER A 97 -7.29 -2.51 14.05
N ARG A 98 -7.78 -3.16 12.99
CA ARG A 98 -7.91 -4.62 12.92
C ARG A 98 -6.55 -5.34 12.90
N MET A 99 -5.52 -4.71 12.33
CA MET A 99 -4.14 -5.22 12.42
C MET A 99 -3.64 -5.22 13.87
N TYR A 100 -3.91 -4.18 14.64
CA TYR A 100 -3.59 -4.10 16.07
C TYR A 100 -4.41 -5.07 16.91
N GLU A 101 -5.73 -5.12 16.71
CA GLU A 101 -6.65 -6.04 17.41
C GLU A 101 -6.23 -7.51 17.29
N ASN A 102 -5.65 -7.88 16.14
CA ASN A 102 -5.18 -9.24 15.89
C ASN A 102 -3.66 -9.42 16.12
N ASN A 103 -2.97 -8.43 16.68
CA ASN A 103 -1.51 -8.45 16.96
C ASN A 103 -0.67 -8.82 15.73
N LEU A 104 -0.99 -8.25 14.56
CA LEU A 104 -0.38 -8.59 13.28
C LEU A 104 0.71 -7.62 12.82
N ILE A 105 0.79 -6.41 13.36
CA ILE A 105 1.75 -5.39 12.91
C ILE A 105 3.18 -5.92 12.95
N GLU A 106 3.64 -6.34 14.14
CA GLU A 106 5.00 -6.86 14.30
C GLU A 106 5.21 -8.16 13.50
N LYS A 107 4.21 -9.05 13.53
CA LYS A 107 4.31 -10.34 12.86
C LYS A 107 4.46 -10.21 11.34
N VAL A 108 3.70 -9.33 10.71
CA VAL A 108 3.80 -9.06 9.27
C VAL A 108 5.15 -8.39 8.97
N ARG A 109 5.55 -7.39 9.78
CA ARG A 109 6.84 -6.72 9.64
C ARG A 109 8.01 -7.70 9.65
N GLU A 110 8.09 -8.57 10.67
CA GLU A 110 9.12 -9.60 10.81
C GLU A 110 9.21 -10.51 9.58
N ARG A 111 8.06 -11.00 9.11
CA ARG A 111 8.00 -11.89 7.94
C ARG A 111 8.50 -11.22 6.67
N VAL A 112 8.08 -9.96 6.45
CA VAL A 112 8.52 -9.20 5.27
C VAL A 112 10.01 -8.85 5.34
N GLN A 113 10.53 -8.50 6.51
CA GLN A 113 11.96 -8.28 6.73
C GLN A 113 12.78 -9.57 6.54
N ALA A 114 12.21 -10.72 6.88
CA ALA A 114 12.78 -12.04 6.62
C ALA A 114 12.75 -12.45 5.13
N GLY A 115 12.10 -11.65 4.26
CA GLY A 115 12.10 -11.85 2.81
C GLY A 115 10.78 -12.33 2.20
N VAL A 116 9.72 -12.49 3.00
CA VAL A 116 8.37 -12.77 2.46
C VAL A 116 7.90 -11.56 1.66
N PRO A 117 7.51 -11.73 0.37
CA PRO A 117 7.05 -10.64 -0.45
C PRO A 117 5.77 -10.00 0.10
N TYR A 118 5.73 -8.67 0.08
CA TYR A 118 4.56 -7.88 0.46
C TYR A 118 4.01 -7.12 -0.75
N LEU A 119 2.73 -7.24 -0.97
CA LEU A 119 1.97 -6.51 -1.98
C LEU A 119 0.88 -5.70 -1.28
N GLY A 120 0.87 -4.38 -1.43
CA GLY A 120 -0.16 -3.52 -0.86
C GLY A 120 -0.70 -2.54 -1.90
N TRP A 121 -2.02 -2.30 -1.90
CA TRP A 121 -2.62 -1.28 -2.75
C TRP A 121 -3.48 -0.31 -1.94
N SER A 122 -3.45 0.98 -2.30
CA SER A 122 -4.19 2.04 -1.61
C SER A 122 -3.86 2.03 -0.09
N ALA A 123 -4.84 1.76 0.77
CA ALA A 123 -4.62 1.60 2.21
C ALA A 123 -3.52 0.60 2.54
N GLY A 124 -3.39 -0.50 1.77
CA GLY A 124 -2.30 -1.48 1.93
C GLY A 124 -0.93 -0.92 1.57
N ALA A 125 -0.83 0.00 0.60
CA ALA A 125 0.41 0.72 0.31
C ALA A 125 0.75 1.72 1.42
N ASN A 126 -0.24 2.45 1.93
CA ASN A 126 -0.07 3.38 3.05
C ASN A 126 0.32 2.66 4.35
N LEU A 127 -0.22 1.44 4.61
CA LEU A 127 0.16 0.61 5.75
C LEU A 127 1.65 0.21 5.74
N ALA A 128 2.30 0.15 4.57
CA ALA A 128 3.74 -0.15 4.47
C ALA A 128 4.64 0.98 5.01
N CYS A 129 4.12 2.18 5.19
CA CYS A 129 4.82 3.36 5.69
C CYS A 129 5.12 3.28 7.19
N PRO A 130 5.90 4.23 7.75
CA PRO A 130 6.09 4.36 9.20
C PRO A 130 4.79 4.61 9.96
N THR A 131 3.87 5.39 9.37
CA THR A 131 2.54 5.70 9.91
C THR A 131 1.52 5.76 8.78
N ILE A 132 0.22 5.74 9.13
CA ILE A 132 -0.85 6.00 8.17
C ILE A 132 -1.21 7.49 8.04
N MET A 133 -0.44 8.41 8.61
CA MET A 133 -0.78 9.84 8.73
C MET A 133 -0.98 10.55 7.38
N THR A 134 -0.46 10.01 6.29
CA THR A 134 -0.63 10.56 4.94
C THR A 134 -1.77 9.90 4.14
N THR A 135 -2.67 9.19 4.82
CA THR A 135 -3.89 8.65 4.18
C THR A 135 -4.86 9.77 3.78
N ASN A 136 -5.72 9.48 2.79
CA ASN A 136 -6.82 10.36 2.41
C ASN A 136 -8.14 9.97 3.09
N ASP A 137 -8.15 8.90 3.87
CA ASP A 137 -9.36 8.29 4.42
C ASP A 137 -9.92 9.08 5.61
N MET A 138 -11.23 9.02 5.79
CA MET A 138 -11.87 9.47 7.01
C MET A 138 -11.56 8.49 8.16
N PRO A 139 -11.31 9.00 9.38
CA PRO A 139 -11.08 8.17 10.56
C PRO A 139 -12.38 7.56 11.08
N VAL A 140 -12.87 6.50 10.42
CA VAL A 140 -14.11 5.79 10.78
C VAL A 140 -14.01 4.98 12.07
N VAL A 141 -12.81 4.75 12.55
CA VAL A 141 -12.46 4.11 13.82
C VAL A 141 -11.13 4.68 14.30
N GLN A 142 -10.93 4.69 15.61
CA GLN A 142 -9.67 5.14 16.22
C GLN A 142 -8.77 3.93 16.49
N PRO A 143 -7.69 3.72 15.73
CA PRO A 143 -6.70 2.71 16.06
C PRO A 143 -5.91 3.13 17.31
N PRO A 144 -5.33 2.17 18.08
CA PRO A 144 -4.57 2.49 19.30
C PRO A 144 -3.29 3.30 19.01
N SER A 145 -2.82 3.31 17.78
CA SER A 145 -1.67 4.09 17.31
C SER A 145 -1.79 4.32 15.81
N LEU A 146 -1.17 5.38 15.30
CA LEU A 146 -1.01 5.61 13.85
C LEU A 146 0.26 4.94 13.28
N LYS A 147 1.11 4.33 14.13
CA LYS A 147 2.30 3.58 13.68
C LYS A 147 1.86 2.36 12.86
N ALA A 148 2.54 2.17 11.71
CA ALA A 148 2.21 1.13 10.76
C ALA A 148 3.37 0.12 10.58
N LEU A 149 3.47 -0.55 9.44
CA LEU A 149 4.44 -1.63 9.25
C LEU A 149 5.90 -1.15 9.15
N ASN A 150 6.15 0.11 8.79
CA ASN A 150 7.50 0.67 8.63
C ASN A 150 8.42 -0.19 7.75
N LEU A 151 7.93 -0.58 6.58
CA LEU A 151 8.66 -1.37 5.59
C LEU A 151 9.46 -0.48 4.63
N VAL A 152 9.10 0.80 4.54
CA VAL A 152 9.81 1.87 3.84
C VAL A 152 10.01 3.05 4.79
N PRO A 153 11.12 3.84 4.70
CA PRO A 153 11.41 4.92 5.65
C PRO A 153 10.75 6.26 5.27
N PHE A 154 9.79 6.26 4.36
CA PHE A 154 9.05 7.44 3.90
C PHE A 154 7.55 7.18 3.91
N GLN A 155 6.77 8.25 3.76
CA GLN A 155 5.32 8.19 3.67
C GLN A 155 4.86 8.08 2.21
N ILE A 156 3.71 7.45 1.98
CA ILE A 156 3.04 7.38 0.68
C ILE A 156 1.64 7.98 0.84
N ASN A 157 1.29 8.92 -0.04
CA ASN A 157 -0.07 9.33 -0.25
C ASN A 157 -0.58 8.67 -1.54
N PRO A 158 -1.33 7.55 -1.46
CA PRO A 158 -1.91 6.90 -2.63
C PRO A 158 -3.07 7.72 -3.20
N HIS A 159 -3.49 7.42 -4.44
CA HIS A 159 -4.50 8.19 -5.17
C HIS A 159 -4.17 9.68 -5.25
N TYR A 160 -2.89 10.01 -5.31
CA TYR A 160 -2.46 11.40 -5.38
C TYR A 160 -2.95 12.06 -6.66
N HIS A 161 -3.47 13.28 -6.55
CA HIS A 161 -3.84 14.15 -7.66
C HIS A 161 -3.72 15.63 -7.27
N GLU A 162 -3.55 16.49 -8.27
CA GLU A 162 -3.48 17.94 -8.09
C GLU A 162 -4.76 18.66 -8.55
N LEU A 163 -5.86 17.91 -8.70
CA LEU A 163 -7.14 18.47 -9.12
C LEU A 163 -7.65 19.44 -8.06
N LYS A 164 -7.95 20.67 -8.51
CA LYS A 164 -8.71 21.67 -7.77
C LYS A 164 -10.01 21.88 -8.52
N PHE A 165 -11.14 21.65 -7.87
CA PHE A 165 -12.43 21.87 -8.48
C PHE A 165 -12.76 23.36 -8.43
N GLU A 166 -13.33 23.88 -9.52
CA GLU A 166 -13.76 25.29 -9.62
C GLU A 166 -14.81 25.57 -8.55
N GLY A 167 -14.65 26.67 -7.80
CA GLY A 167 -15.52 27.03 -6.68
C GLY A 167 -15.24 26.32 -5.35
N GLN A 168 -14.24 25.44 -5.27
CA GLN A 168 -13.84 24.80 -4.02
C GLN A 168 -12.86 25.69 -3.25
N GLY A 169 -13.25 26.12 -2.04
CA GLY A 169 -12.40 26.93 -1.13
C GLY A 169 -11.51 26.10 -0.18
N GLY A 170 -11.58 24.75 -0.27
CA GLY A 170 -10.76 23.86 0.56
C GLY A 170 -9.37 23.62 0.01
N GLU A 171 -8.50 23.07 0.87
CA GLU A 171 -7.11 22.75 0.55
C GLU A 171 -7.02 21.61 -0.48
N THR A 172 -6.03 21.73 -1.35
CA THR A 172 -5.61 20.67 -2.26
C THR A 172 -4.85 19.57 -1.50
N ARG A 173 -4.66 18.41 -2.12
CA ARG A 173 -3.78 17.37 -1.55
C ARG A 173 -2.36 17.86 -1.35
N ARG A 174 -1.86 18.67 -2.27
CA ARG A 174 -0.55 19.30 -2.18
C ARG A 174 -0.42 20.11 -0.90
N GLU A 175 -1.33 21.05 -0.65
CA GLU A 175 -1.32 21.91 0.53
C GLU A 175 -1.37 21.09 1.83
N ARG A 176 -2.16 20.01 1.89
CA ARG A 176 -2.21 19.10 3.04
C ARG A 176 -0.91 18.33 3.28
N LEU A 177 -0.22 17.92 2.23
CA LEU A 177 1.08 17.25 2.37
C LEU A 177 2.17 18.25 2.78
N GLU A 178 2.13 19.48 2.27
CA GLU A 178 3.01 20.57 2.69
C GLU A 178 2.77 20.91 4.18
N GLU A 179 1.52 21.01 4.64
CA GLU A 179 1.15 21.18 6.06
C GLU A 179 1.69 20.04 6.93
N PHE A 180 1.54 18.78 6.49
CA PHE A 180 2.10 17.63 7.21
C PHE A 180 3.61 17.78 7.42
N LEU A 181 4.34 18.25 6.41
CA LEU A 181 5.80 18.42 6.48
C LEU A 181 6.23 19.62 7.34
N VAL A 182 5.37 20.62 7.58
CA VAL A 182 5.66 21.69 8.54
C VAL A 182 5.86 21.13 9.96
N LEU A 183 5.04 20.15 10.35
CA LEU A 183 5.13 19.51 11.67
C LEU A 183 6.02 18.25 11.68
N ASN A 184 6.42 17.76 10.52
CA ASN A 184 7.22 16.55 10.34
C ASN A 184 8.37 16.79 9.36
N PRO A 185 9.26 17.77 9.61
CA PRO A 185 10.25 18.22 8.62
C PRO A 185 11.31 17.17 8.26
N GLU A 186 11.47 16.14 9.08
CA GLU A 186 12.37 15.02 8.83
C GLU A 186 11.78 13.94 7.93
N LYS A 187 10.49 14.04 7.59
CA LYS A 187 9.81 13.05 6.76
C LYS A 187 9.89 13.41 5.28
N ARG A 188 9.69 12.37 4.47
CA ARG A 188 9.47 12.47 3.03
C ARG A 188 8.11 11.89 2.69
N VAL A 189 7.43 12.47 1.72
CA VAL A 189 6.12 11.98 1.28
C VAL A 189 6.13 11.77 -0.24
N MET A 190 5.84 10.54 -0.65
CA MET A 190 5.61 10.19 -2.05
C MET A 190 4.13 10.35 -2.38
N GLY A 191 3.76 11.38 -3.12
CA GLY A 191 2.46 11.50 -3.77
C GLY A 191 2.42 10.54 -4.97
N LEU A 192 1.71 9.42 -4.83
CA LEU A 192 1.67 8.34 -5.81
C LEU A 192 0.32 8.36 -6.56
N PRO A 193 0.28 8.82 -7.84
CA PRO A 193 -0.93 8.84 -8.64
C PRO A 193 -1.45 7.44 -8.97
N GLU A 194 -2.72 7.33 -9.30
CA GLU A 194 -3.30 6.10 -9.83
C GLU A 194 -2.56 5.61 -11.08
N GLY A 195 -2.44 4.30 -11.25
CA GLY A 195 -1.65 3.70 -12.33
C GLY A 195 -0.14 3.67 -12.07
N MET A 196 0.32 4.13 -10.89
CA MET A 196 1.73 4.06 -10.49
C MET A 196 1.96 3.15 -9.28
N LEU A 197 3.17 2.65 -9.18
CA LEU A 197 3.60 1.77 -8.09
C LEU A 197 5.09 1.93 -7.77
N LEU A 198 5.45 1.54 -6.56
CA LEU A 198 6.82 1.38 -6.10
C LEU A 198 7.16 -0.11 -6.03
N HIS A 199 8.26 -0.50 -6.67
CA HIS A 199 8.79 -1.86 -6.64
C HIS A 199 10.13 -1.87 -5.93
N ARG A 200 10.18 -2.46 -4.74
CA ARG A 200 11.41 -2.68 -3.98
C ARG A 200 11.86 -4.12 -4.11
N ASP A 201 13.13 -4.32 -4.45
CA ASP A 201 13.83 -5.60 -4.36
C ASP A 201 15.16 -5.35 -3.62
N ALA A 202 15.24 -5.83 -2.40
CA ALA A 202 16.36 -5.60 -1.49
C ALA A 202 16.67 -4.10 -1.30
N SER A 203 17.81 -3.62 -1.80
CA SER A 203 18.25 -2.22 -1.74
C SER A 203 17.82 -1.39 -2.95
N LYS A 204 17.16 -1.99 -3.95
CA LYS A 204 16.69 -1.29 -5.13
C LYS A 204 15.23 -0.92 -5.00
N LEU A 205 14.90 0.36 -5.26
CA LEU A 205 13.54 0.88 -5.29
C LEU A 205 13.29 1.57 -6.62
N MET A 206 12.31 1.10 -7.39
CA MET A 206 11.97 1.64 -8.70
C MET A 206 10.53 2.17 -8.73
N LEU A 207 10.35 3.35 -9.29
CA LEU A 207 9.03 3.87 -9.63
C LEU A 207 8.58 3.29 -10.97
N LYS A 208 7.38 2.72 -11.04
CA LYS A 208 6.83 2.08 -12.26
C LYS A 208 5.38 2.50 -12.50
N GLY A 209 4.89 2.22 -13.69
CA GLY A 209 3.51 2.52 -14.11
C GLY A 209 3.45 3.67 -15.10
N THR A 210 2.34 4.42 -15.10
CA THR A 210 2.11 5.57 -15.99
C THR A 210 1.70 6.79 -15.19
N GLY A 211 2.32 7.94 -15.46
CA GLY A 211 2.05 9.19 -14.75
C GLY A 211 3.31 9.84 -14.19
N VAL A 212 3.12 10.84 -13.36
CA VAL A 212 4.18 11.60 -12.68
C VAL A 212 3.92 11.60 -11.19
N ALA A 213 4.76 10.92 -10.43
CA ALA A 213 4.72 10.96 -8.96
C ALA A 213 5.39 12.23 -8.46
N LYS A 214 5.08 12.61 -7.24
CA LYS A 214 5.63 13.81 -6.59
C LYS A 214 6.35 13.42 -5.30
N LEU A 215 7.58 13.87 -5.13
CA LEU A 215 8.30 13.70 -3.87
C LEU A 215 8.34 15.03 -3.13
N TYR A 216 7.81 15.00 -1.92
CA TYR A 216 7.76 16.12 -0.99
C TYR A 216 8.80 15.95 0.11
N GLU A 217 9.61 16.97 0.33
CA GLU A 217 10.56 17.10 1.43
C GLU A 217 10.46 18.51 2.00
N ALA A 218 10.59 18.67 3.31
CA ALA A 218 10.58 19.99 3.92
C ALA A 218 11.74 20.84 3.40
N HIS A 219 11.47 22.09 3.13
CA HIS A 219 12.47 23.08 2.68
C HIS A 219 13.17 22.74 1.34
N ALA A 220 12.65 21.79 0.56
CA ALA A 220 13.17 21.45 -0.77
C ALA A 220 12.10 21.72 -1.85
N PRO A 221 12.53 22.00 -3.08
CA PRO A 221 11.60 22.09 -4.21
C PRO A 221 10.88 20.78 -4.43
N LEU A 222 9.59 20.85 -4.79
CA LEU A 222 8.82 19.68 -5.19
C LEU A 222 9.49 18.97 -6.37
N GLN A 223 9.74 17.68 -6.24
CA GLN A 223 10.33 16.86 -7.29
C GLN A 223 9.26 16.12 -8.07
N GLU A 224 9.31 16.19 -9.39
CA GLU A 224 8.50 15.41 -10.31
C GLU A 224 9.26 14.17 -10.77
N LEU A 225 8.65 13.00 -10.60
CA LEU A 225 9.30 11.72 -10.82
C LEU A 225 8.55 10.91 -11.87
N GLN A 226 9.23 10.58 -12.95
CA GLN A 226 8.69 9.75 -14.04
C GLN A 226 8.83 8.26 -13.74
N ALA A 227 7.98 7.44 -14.36
CA ALA A 227 8.17 6.00 -14.35
C ALA A 227 9.56 5.60 -14.87
N GLY A 228 10.21 4.62 -14.23
CA GLY A 228 11.58 4.22 -14.49
C GLY A 228 12.62 4.90 -13.59
N THR A 229 12.24 5.90 -12.80
CA THR A 229 13.16 6.56 -11.86
C THR A 229 13.64 5.57 -10.78
N ASP A 230 14.94 5.53 -10.55
CA ASP A 230 15.57 4.82 -9.43
C ASP A 230 15.49 5.70 -8.17
N LEU A 231 14.80 5.17 -7.16
CA LEU A 231 14.53 5.83 -5.88
C LEU A 231 15.28 5.15 -4.72
N SER A 232 16.29 4.33 -5.02
CA SER A 232 17.02 3.55 -4.00
C SER A 232 17.67 4.42 -2.93
N TYR A 233 17.95 5.67 -3.22
CA TYR A 233 18.47 6.66 -2.27
C TYR A 233 17.47 7.04 -1.16
N LEU A 234 16.21 6.67 -1.30
CA LEU A 234 15.18 6.88 -0.28
C LEU A 234 15.13 5.77 0.78
N LEU A 235 15.87 4.64 0.60
CA LEU A 235 15.85 3.49 1.50
C LEU A 235 16.86 3.64 2.69
#